data_e474a3bc7672c5b66c8b285c35b60530
#
_entry.id   e474a3bc7672c5b66c8b285c35b60530
#
_cell.length_a   1.000
_cell.length_b   1.000
_cell.length_c   1.000
_cell.angle_alpha   90.00
_cell.angle_beta   90.00
_cell.angle_gamma   90.00
#
_symmetry.space_group_name_H-M   'P 1'
#
loop_
_entity.id
_entity.type
_entity.pdbx_description
1 polymer ?
#
loop_
_entity_poly.entity_id
_entity_poly.type
_entity_poly.pdbx_seq_one_letter_code
_entity_poly.pdbx_strand_id
1 'polypeptide(L)'
;MSIFPRLPTSLKLLAAALTLTLQPLAHAAETPPAEVHLDYAYYSPVSLVLKHFGWLEKALPDTKVSWVFSQGSNRSLEYLNSGGVDFASSASLSAVLARANGSPIKSVYVYSRAEWTALVVRKDSTLKSVADLKGKRIAATKGTDPYLFTLRALQQAKLSKDDVELLHLQHPDGRIALEKGDVDAWAGLDPHMAASEIQAGSRLLYRNKDFNSYGVVSVTERYAKEHPEAIKTVIAAYEKAREWALKNPDEFARLLATESGLPLDVAKLQLSRTDISSPQLTDKDVTASKGAAPILVSEELVRKGTEVGHVIDQLIEPGFGKAVIGKTTAEKP
;
A
#
# COMPACT_ATOMS: atom_id res chain seq x y z
N MET A 1 100.43 -1.56 -26.34
CA MET A 1 100.18 -1.67 -24.88
C MET A 1 98.66 -1.53 -24.66
N SER A 2 98.01 -2.63 -24.46
CA SER A 2 96.61 -2.77 -24.37
C SER A 2 96.21 -3.06 -22.89
N ILE A 3 95.29 -2.33 -22.38
CA ILE A 3 94.65 -2.65 -21.10
C ILE A 3 93.14 -2.45 -21.23
N PHE A 4 92.39 -3.60 -21.26
CA PHE A 4 90.96 -3.66 -21.10
C PHE A 4 90.66 -3.83 -19.60
N PRO A 5 89.74 -3.20 -19.04
CA PRO A 5 89.09 -3.62 -17.78
C PRO A 5 87.73 -4.36 -18.03
N ARG A 6 87.60 -5.43 -17.29
CA ARG A 6 86.40 -6.34 -17.26
C ARG A 6 85.17 -5.68 -16.68
N LEU A 7 84.01 -5.92 -17.30
CA LEU A 7 82.73 -5.74 -16.70
C LEU A 7 82.41 -6.79 -15.63
N PRO A 8 81.70 -6.41 -14.53
CA PRO A 8 81.07 -7.39 -13.67
C PRO A 8 79.65 -7.72 -14.09
N THR A 9 79.46 -9.00 -14.20
CA THR A 9 78.15 -9.64 -14.35
C THR A 9 77.35 -9.57 -13.04
N SER A 10 76.03 -9.32 -13.15
CA SER A 10 74.91 -9.92 -12.43
C SER A 10 73.84 -8.89 -12.06
N LEU A 11 72.96 -8.68 -13.01
CA LEU A 11 71.66 -8.05 -12.74
C LEU A 11 70.65 -9.21 -12.57
N LYS A 12 70.37 -9.64 -11.35
CA LYS A 12 69.28 -10.57 -11.05
C LYS A 12 67.98 -9.79 -11.07
N LEU A 13 67.19 -10.01 -12.11
CA LEU A 13 65.79 -9.57 -12.14
C LEU A 13 65.00 -10.31 -11.09
N LEU A 14 64.56 -9.60 -10.06
CA LEU A 14 63.56 -10.07 -9.10
C LEU A 14 62.16 -9.75 -9.70
N ALA A 15 61.56 -10.71 -10.38
CA ALA A 15 60.14 -10.63 -10.80
C ALA A 15 59.28 -10.89 -9.57
N ALA A 16 58.82 -9.82 -8.90
CA ALA A 16 57.78 -9.92 -7.90
C ALA A 16 56.43 -10.10 -8.60
N ALA A 17 55.93 -11.34 -8.62
CA ALA A 17 54.57 -11.65 -9.05
C ALA A 17 53.58 -11.08 -8.02
N LEU A 18 52.95 -9.96 -8.37
CA LEU A 18 51.86 -9.36 -7.58
C LEU A 18 50.60 -10.23 -7.86
N THR A 19 50.37 -11.26 -7.08
CA THR A 19 49.09 -11.97 -7.07
C THR A 19 48.04 -11.07 -6.43
N LEU A 20 47.25 -10.37 -7.27
CA LEU A 20 46.02 -9.75 -6.82
C LEU A 20 45.05 -10.87 -6.45
N THR A 21 44.93 -11.18 -5.18
CA THR A 21 43.81 -11.96 -4.64
C THR A 21 42.57 -11.11 -4.74
N LEU A 22 41.70 -11.35 -5.76
CA LEU A 22 40.32 -10.91 -5.73
C LEU A 22 39.66 -11.62 -4.54
N GLN A 23 39.63 -10.95 -3.40
CA GLN A 23 38.74 -11.36 -2.32
C GLN A 23 37.31 -11.10 -2.83
N PRO A 24 36.43 -12.12 -2.83
CA PRO A 24 35.03 -11.85 -3.04
C PRO A 24 34.60 -10.86 -1.95
N LEU A 25 34.01 -9.72 -2.37
CA LEU A 25 33.31 -8.82 -1.47
C LEU A 25 32.21 -9.65 -0.82
N ALA A 26 32.52 -10.23 0.35
CA ALA A 26 31.49 -10.78 1.21
C ALA A 26 30.53 -9.60 1.49
N HIS A 27 29.32 -9.67 0.94
CA HIS A 27 28.25 -8.81 1.39
C HIS A 27 28.16 -9.06 2.89
N ALA A 28 28.57 -8.08 3.67
CA ALA A 28 28.32 -8.11 5.11
C ALA A 28 26.82 -8.37 5.26
N ALA A 29 26.48 -9.44 5.96
CA ALA A 29 25.08 -9.74 6.25
C ALA A 29 24.47 -8.48 6.90
N GLU A 30 23.40 -7.99 6.32
CA GLU A 30 22.69 -6.82 6.89
C GLU A 30 22.32 -7.16 8.34
N THR A 31 22.71 -6.29 9.27
CA THR A 31 22.26 -6.43 10.66
C THR A 31 20.76 -6.12 10.70
N PRO A 32 19.90 -7.03 11.16
CA PRO A 32 18.48 -6.74 11.29
C PRO A 32 18.26 -5.47 12.12
N PRO A 33 17.27 -4.63 11.77
CA PRO A 33 16.95 -3.45 12.58
C PRO A 33 16.53 -3.88 13.99
N ALA A 34 16.91 -3.08 15.00
CA ALA A 34 16.53 -3.36 16.39
C ALA A 34 15.01 -3.33 16.62
N GLU A 35 14.33 -2.48 15.87
CA GLU A 35 12.87 -2.34 15.91
C GLU A 35 12.31 -2.24 14.49
N VAL A 36 11.11 -2.81 14.28
CA VAL A 36 10.31 -2.69 13.05
C VAL A 36 8.88 -2.33 13.42
N HIS A 37 8.38 -1.25 12.81
CA HIS A 37 7.04 -0.75 13.08
C HIS A 37 6.17 -0.92 11.82
N LEU A 38 5.04 -1.63 11.96
CA LEU A 38 4.07 -1.79 10.88
C LEU A 38 2.74 -1.16 11.27
N ASP A 39 2.01 -0.69 10.27
CA ASP A 39 0.59 -0.45 10.49
C ASP A 39 -0.23 -1.74 10.29
N TYR A 40 -1.42 -1.73 10.87
CA TYR A 40 -2.47 -2.67 10.54
C TYR A 40 -3.80 -1.93 10.36
N ALA A 41 -4.68 -2.47 9.53
CA ALA A 41 -5.93 -1.79 9.21
C ALA A 41 -7.03 -2.78 8.87
N TYR A 42 -8.28 -2.42 9.17
CA TYR A 42 -9.44 -3.25 8.84
C TYR A 42 -9.69 -3.34 7.32
N TYR A 43 -9.27 -2.34 6.54
CA TYR A 43 -9.27 -2.38 5.08
C TYR A 43 -8.09 -3.17 4.47
N SER A 44 -7.12 -3.56 5.29
CA SER A 44 -6.00 -4.45 4.93
C SER A 44 -6.07 -5.74 5.76
N PRO A 45 -7.08 -6.62 5.54
CA PRO A 45 -7.35 -7.72 6.46
C PRO A 45 -6.22 -8.74 6.56
N VAL A 46 -5.34 -8.86 5.56
CA VAL A 46 -4.14 -9.71 5.64
C VAL A 46 -3.17 -9.22 6.73
N SER A 47 -3.11 -7.90 7.00
CA SER A 47 -2.29 -7.36 8.09
C SER A 47 -2.76 -7.83 9.47
N LEU A 48 -4.08 -8.04 9.63
CA LEU A 48 -4.66 -8.59 10.87
C LEU A 48 -4.25 -10.06 11.08
N VAL A 49 -4.24 -10.85 9.99
CA VAL A 49 -3.78 -12.25 10.04
C VAL A 49 -2.32 -12.31 10.46
N LEU A 50 -1.47 -11.49 9.82
CA LEU A 50 -0.04 -11.43 10.13
C LEU A 50 0.21 -11.08 11.59
N LYS A 51 -0.47 -10.05 12.10
CA LYS A 51 -0.40 -9.58 13.50
C LYS A 51 -0.92 -10.65 14.47
N HIS A 52 -2.08 -11.24 14.18
CA HIS A 52 -2.73 -12.22 15.05
C HIS A 52 -1.85 -13.45 15.35
N PHE A 53 -1.20 -14.00 14.33
CA PHE A 53 -0.37 -15.19 14.46
C PHE A 53 1.06 -14.90 14.94
N GLY A 54 1.50 -13.65 14.98
CA GLY A 54 2.85 -13.26 15.36
C GLY A 54 3.91 -13.88 14.44
N TRP A 55 3.61 -13.98 13.14
CA TRP A 55 4.55 -14.64 12.21
C TRP A 55 5.76 -13.78 11.89
N LEU A 56 5.62 -12.46 11.93
CA LEU A 56 6.76 -11.57 11.73
C LEU A 56 7.68 -11.58 12.94
N GLU A 57 7.13 -11.56 14.15
CA GLU A 57 7.87 -11.67 15.40
C GLU A 57 8.70 -12.96 15.47
N LYS A 58 8.13 -14.06 14.95
CA LYS A 58 8.83 -15.35 14.85
C LYS A 58 9.90 -15.37 13.78
N ALA A 59 9.74 -14.59 12.71
CA ALA A 59 10.71 -14.48 11.62
C ALA A 59 11.87 -13.55 11.96
N LEU A 60 11.66 -12.61 12.92
CA LEU A 60 12.62 -11.62 13.38
C LEU A 60 12.79 -11.70 14.91
N PRO A 61 13.35 -12.80 15.45
CA PRO A 61 13.37 -13.05 16.91
C PRO A 61 14.19 -12.03 17.71
N ASP A 62 15.17 -11.39 17.07
CA ASP A 62 16.05 -10.39 17.69
C ASP A 62 15.61 -8.95 17.40
N THR A 63 14.45 -8.76 16.74
CA THR A 63 13.89 -7.45 16.36
C THR A 63 12.58 -7.24 17.13
N LYS A 64 12.44 -6.09 17.76
CA LYS A 64 11.17 -5.70 18.36
C LYS A 64 10.17 -5.31 17.26
N VAL A 65 9.07 -6.03 17.13
CA VAL A 65 7.98 -5.72 16.19
C VAL A 65 6.88 -4.96 16.92
N SER A 66 6.43 -3.85 16.35
CA SER A 66 5.37 -3.00 16.90
C SER A 66 4.30 -2.73 15.86
N TRP A 67 3.04 -2.62 16.30
CA TRP A 67 1.89 -2.45 15.43
C TRP A 67 1.12 -1.17 15.76
N VAL A 68 0.76 -0.39 14.73
CA VAL A 68 -0.01 0.85 14.84
C VAL A 68 -1.29 0.72 14.01
N PHE A 69 -2.44 1.03 14.62
CA PHE A 69 -3.72 1.00 13.90
C PHE A 69 -3.87 2.21 12.98
N SER A 70 -4.22 1.97 11.71
CA SER A 70 -4.49 3.00 10.69
C SER A 70 -5.95 2.98 10.27
N GLN A 71 -6.64 4.12 10.40
CA GLN A 71 -8.05 4.25 10.02
C GLN A 71 -8.29 4.43 8.52
N GLY A 72 -7.25 4.75 7.76
CA GLY A 72 -7.29 5.01 6.31
C GLY A 72 -5.91 5.31 5.76
N SER A 73 -5.76 5.31 4.43
CA SER A 73 -4.49 5.55 3.73
C SER A 73 -3.82 6.87 4.13
N ASN A 74 -4.60 7.91 4.43
CA ASN A 74 -4.09 9.21 4.88
C ASN A 74 -3.30 9.06 6.20
N ARG A 75 -3.84 8.34 7.18
CA ARG A 75 -3.16 8.11 8.47
C ARG A 75 -1.97 7.19 8.34
N SER A 76 -2.11 6.11 7.57
CA SER A 76 -1.01 5.19 7.30
C SER A 76 0.20 5.91 6.69
N LEU A 77 -0.02 6.72 5.65
CA LEU A 77 1.04 7.49 4.99
C LEU A 77 1.59 8.62 5.85
N GLU A 78 0.77 9.23 6.72
CA GLU A 78 1.22 10.21 7.72
C GLU A 78 2.18 9.56 8.73
N TYR A 79 1.85 8.36 9.23
CA TYR A 79 2.73 7.62 10.14
C TYR A 79 4.05 7.23 9.46
N LEU A 80 4.01 6.81 8.19
CA LEU A 80 5.23 6.50 7.43
C LEU A 80 6.12 7.75 7.27
N ASN A 81 5.53 8.89 6.93
CA ASN A 81 6.26 10.14 6.73
C ASN A 81 6.85 10.70 8.04
N SER A 82 6.18 10.50 9.16
CA SER A 82 6.65 10.93 10.49
C SER A 82 7.63 9.96 11.15
N GLY A 83 7.83 8.78 10.55
CA GLY A 83 8.64 7.70 11.13
C GLY A 83 7.93 6.94 12.26
N GLY A 84 6.60 7.09 12.38
CA GLY A 84 5.78 6.31 13.31
C GLY A 84 5.58 4.86 12.90
N VAL A 85 5.76 4.56 11.60
CA VAL A 85 5.87 3.21 11.05
C VAL A 85 6.96 3.14 9.99
N ASP A 86 7.51 1.94 9.77
CA ASP A 86 8.44 1.61 8.69
C ASP A 86 7.71 1.05 7.47
N PHE A 87 6.57 0.37 7.71
CA PHE A 87 5.70 -0.24 6.70
C PHE A 87 4.28 0.30 6.83
N ALA A 88 3.77 0.88 5.75
CA ALA A 88 2.46 1.51 5.70
C ALA A 88 1.56 0.87 4.65
N SER A 89 0.33 0.50 5.04
CA SER A 89 -0.72 -0.04 4.15
C SER A 89 -1.58 1.10 3.61
N SER A 90 -1.60 1.30 2.30
CA SER A 90 -2.42 2.34 1.69
C SER A 90 -3.01 1.91 0.34
N ALA A 91 -3.97 2.67 -0.17
CA ALA A 91 -4.37 2.59 -1.56
C ALA A 91 -3.24 3.10 -2.48
N SER A 92 -3.02 2.49 -3.64
CA SER A 92 -1.93 2.84 -4.54
C SER A 92 -2.04 4.28 -5.04
N LEU A 93 -3.25 4.76 -5.36
CA LEU A 93 -3.43 6.13 -5.82
C LEU A 93 -3.20 7.16 -4.70
N SER A 94 -3.47 6.79 -3.43
CA SER A 94 -3.09 7.60 -2.26
C SER A 94 -1.57 7.66 -2.08
N ALA A 95 -0.86 6.55 -2.32
CA ALA A 95 0.61 6.54 -2.30
C ALA A 95 1.20 7.39 -3.43
N VAL A 96 0.62 7.35 -4.65
CA VAL A 96 0.98 8.25 -5.77
C VAL A 96 0.81 9.72 -5.34
N LEU A 97 -0.33 10.06 -4.76
CA LEU A 97 -0.62 11.42 -4.27
C LEU A 97 0.41 11.87 -3.22
N ALA A 98 0.72 11.02 -2.24
CA ALA A 98 1.70 11.33 -1.21
C ALA A 98 3.09 11.56 -1.82
N ARG A 99 3.55 10.67 -2.72
CA ARG A 99 4.83 10.83 -3.38
C ARG A 99 4.89 12.06 -4.28
N ALA A 100 3.84 12.35 -5.03
CA ALA A 100 3.74 13.55 -5.87
C ALA A 100 3.82 14.85 -5.06
N ASN A 101 3.43 14.80 -3.78
CA ASN A 101 3.57 15.91 -2.83
C ASN A 101 4.85 15.87 -1.99
N GLY A 102 5.81 15.02 -2.35
CA GLY A 102 7.17 15.03 -1.81
C GLY A 102 7.49 13.95 -0.79
N SER A 103 6.60 12.98 -0.51
CA SER A 103 6.90 11.84 0.35
C SER A 103 7.90 10.89 -0.33
N PRO A 104 9.11 10.65 0.21
CA PRO A 104 10.12 9.80 -0.42
C PRO A 104 9.84 8.32 -0.12
N ILE A 105 8.79 7.76 -0.71
CA ILE A 105 8.30 6.40 -0.45
C ILE A 105 8.40 5.48 -1.67
N LYS A 106 8.45 4.18 -1.43
CA LYS A 106 8.41 3.09 -2.41
C LYS A 106 7.29 2.12 -2.05
N SER A 107 6.46 1.72 -3.02
CA SER A 107 5.49 0.65 -2.87
C SER A 107 6.15 -0.68 -3.25
N VAL A 108 6.20 -1.63 -2.31
CA VAL A 108 7.01 -2.85 -2.43
C VAL A 108 6.19 -4.14 -2.54
N TYR A 109 4.89 -4.09 -2.20
CA TYR A 109 4.02 -5.27 -2.16
C TYR A 109 2.55 -4.87 -2.37
N VAL A 110 1.73 -5.76 -2.97
CA VAL A 110 0.28 -5.61 -3.11
C VAL A 110 -0.42 -6.51 -2.12
N TYR A 111 -1.12 -5.94 -1.13
CA TYR A 111 -1.85 -6.74 -0.15
C TYR A 111 -3.27 -7.10 -0.59
N SER A 112 -3.89 -6.33 -1.49
CA SER A 112 -5.21 -6.64 -2.06
C SER A 112 -5.54 -5.82 -3.31
N ARG A 113 -6.55 -6.32 -4.09
CA ARG A 113 -7.18 -5.63 -5.21
C ARG A 113 -8.69 -5.59 -4.95
N ALA A 114 -9.07 -4.80 -3.94
CA ALA A 114 -10.43 -4.78 -3.43
C ALA A 114 -11.32 -3.78 -4.18
N GLU A 115 -12.61 -4.09 -4.28
CA GLU A 115 -13.65 -3.12 -4.57
C GLU A 115 -14.17 -2.54 -3.24
N TRP A 116 -13.34 -1.80 -2.54
CA TRP A 116 -13.53 -1.38 -1.16
C TRP A 116 -14.27 -0.06 -0.99
N THR A 117 -14.56 0.66 -2.08
CA THR A 117 -15.24 1.95 -2.01
C THR A 117 -16.40 2.07 -2.99
N ALA A 118 -17.42 2.80 -2.56
CA ALA A 118 -18.56 3.23 -3.35
C ALA A 118 -19.13 4.54 -2.78
N LEU A 119 -19.95 5.25 -3.55
CA LEU A 119 -20.80 6.32 -2.98
C LEU A 119 -22.02 5.70 -2.33
N VAL A 120 -22.21 5.99 -1.06
CA VAL A 120 -23.24 5.39 -0.21
C VAL A 120 -24.28 6.47 0.16
N VAL A 121 -25.56 6.08 0.16
CA VAL A 121 -26.68 6.92 0.61
C VAL A 121 -27.55 6.14 1.59
N ARG A 122 -28.31 6.83 2.42
CA ARG A 122 -29.28 6.18 3.31
C ARG A 122 -30.33 5.39 2.53
N LYS A 123 -30.93 4.40 3.20
CA LYS A 123 -32.00 3.55 2.61
C LYS A 123 -33.20 4.33 2.07
N ASP A 124 -33.54 5.43 2.74
CA ASP A 124 -34.68 6.29 2.41
C ASP A 124 -34.32 7.45 1.45
N SER A 125 -33.08 7.52 1.01
CA SER A 125 -32.61 8.56 0.09
C SER A 125 -33.32 8.47 -1.27
N THR A 126 -33.74 9.61 -1.80
CA THR A 126 -34.33 9.75 -3.14
C THR A 126 -33.29 9.85 -4.26
N LEU A 127 -32.01 10.00 -3.92
CA LEU A 127 -30.91 10.08 -4.88
C LEU A 127 -30.78 8.75 -5.65
N LYS A 128 -30.67 8.83 -6.98
CA LYS A 128 -30.62 7.65 -7.88
C LYS A 128 -29.32 7.55 -8.68
N SER A 129 -28.60 8.67 -8.81
CA SER A 129 -27.39 8.77 -9.62
C SER A 129 -26.39 9.76 -9.02
N VAL A 130 -25.16 9.75 -9.52
CA VAL A 130 -24.13 10.74 -9.15
C VAL A 130 -24.54 12.16 -9.55
N ALA A 131 -25.32 12.32 -10.63
CA ALA A 131 -25.80 13.63 -11.06
C ALA A 131 -26.73 14.30 -10.02
N ASP A 132 -27.45 13.50 -9.23
CA ASP A 132 -28.33 13.99 -8.16
C ASP A 132 -27.57 14.55 -6.95
N LEU A 133 -26.25 14.37 -6.92
CA LEU A 133 -25.37 14.90 -5.87
C LEU A 133 -25.09 16.39 -6.00
N LYS A 134 -25.51 17.06 -7.09
CA LYS A 134 -25.33 18.49 -7.24
C LYS A 134 -25.98 19.25 -6.08
N GLY A 135 -25.22 20.14 -5.42
CA GLY A 135 -25.65 20.89 -4.24
C GLY A 135 -25.80 20.07 -2.95
N LYS A 136 -25.31 18.80 -2.92
CA LYS A 136 -25.42 17.90 -1.78
C LYS A 136 -24.14 17.86 -0.94
N ARG A 137 -24.31 17.50 0.33
CA ARG A 137 -23.21 17.27 1.28
C ARG A 137 -22.71 15.85 1.15
N ILE A 138 -21.42 15.70 0.91
CA ILE A 138 -20.77 14.39 0.75
C ILE A 138 -19.62 14.28 1.76
N ALA A 139 -19.67 13.30 2.66
CA ALA A 139 -18.53 12.98 3.50
C ALA A 139 -17.51 12.18 2.70
N ALA A 140 -16.25 12.63 2.67
CA ALA A 140 -15.14 11.92 2.02
C ALA A 140 -13.82 12.20 2.75
N THR A 141 -13.02 11.16 3.00
CA THR A 141 -11.75 11.30 3.72
C THR A 141 -10.66 11.74 2.75
N LYS A 142 -10.24 13.01 2.83
CA LYS A 142 -9.19 13.57 1.96
C LYS A 142 -7.89 12.75 2.04
N GLY A 143 -7.23 12.55 0.90
CA GLY A 143 -5.97 11.79 0.81
C GLY A 143 -6.15 10.27 0.78
N THR A 144 -7.38 9.78 0.61
CA THR A 144 -7.71 8.35 0.51
C THR A 144 -8.35 8.00 -0.83
N ASP A 145 -8.39 6.71 -1.16
CA ASP A 145 -9.04 6.23 -2.38
C ASP A 145 -10.52 6.61 -2.49
N PRO A 146 -11.35 6.52 -1.42
CA PRO A 146 -12.74 7.02 -1.45
C PRO A 146 -12.89 8.48 -1.86
N TYR A 147 -11.99 9.35 -1.45
CA TYR A 147 -11.98 10.75 -1.89
C TYR A 147 -11.70 10.87 -3.40
N LEU A 148 -10.68 10.18 -3.89
CA LEU A 148 -10.30 10.17 -5.31
C LEU A 148 -11.36 9.49 -6.17
N PHE A 149 -11.97 8.43 -5.67
CA PHE A 149 -13.14 7.78 -6.27
C PHE A 149 -14.30 8.77 -6.46
N THR A 150 -14.60 9.56 -5.41
CA THR A 150 -15.67 10.58 -5.46
C THR A 150 -15.41 11.61 -6.54
N LEU A 151 -14.20 12.15 -6.61
CA LEU A 151 -13.85 13.14 -7.65
C LEU A 151 -13.99 12.55 -9.06
N ARG A 152 -13.55 11.32 -9.28
CA ARG A 152 -13.72 10.62 -10.57
C ARG A 152 -15.19 10.37 -10.91
N ALA A 153 -16.00 10.00 -9.93
CA ALA A 153 -17.43 9.79 -10.11
C ALA A 153 -18.16 11.09 -10.46
N LEU A 154 -17.85 12.20 -9.78
CA LEU A 154 -18.36 13.53 -10.09
C LEU A 154 -17.98 13.95 -11.51
N GLN A 155 -16.69 13.82 -11.88
CA GLN A 155 -16.22 14.16 -13.22
C GLN A 155 -16.93 13.35 -14.32
N GLN A 156 -17.15 12.06 -14.11
CA GLN A 156 -17.90 11.21 -15.05
C GLN A 156 -19.36 11.68 -15.20
N ALA A 157 -19.96 12.19 -14.13
CA ALA A 157 -21.29 12.77 -14.14
C ALA A 157 -21.32 14.24 -14.61
N LYS A 158 -20.20 14.77 -15.12
CA LYS A 158 -20.02 16.17 -15.55
C LYS A 158 -20.25 17.18 -14.40
N LEU A 159 -19.92 16.78 -13.19
CA LEU A 159 -19.88 17.62 -12.00
C LEU A 159 -18.41 17.83 -11.60
N SER A 160 -18.15 18.93 -10.89
CA SER A 160 -16.89 19.22 -10.21
C SER A 160 -17.03 19.10 -8.69
N LYS A 161 -15.92 19.17 -7.97
CA LYS A 161 -15.95 19.27 -6.50
C LYS A 161 -16.66 20.53 -6.00
N ASP A 162 -16.71 21.59 -6.83
CA ASP A 162 -17.38 22.87 -6.49
C ASP A 162 -18.90 22.81 -6.68
N ASP A 163 -19.41 21.76 -7.35
CA ASP A 163 -20.85 21.50 -7.48
C ASP A 163 -21.45 20.79 -6.26
N VAL A 164 -20.62 20.40 -5.27
CA VAL A 164 -21.03 19.68 -4.06
C VAL A 164 -20.32 20.26 -2.82
N GLU A 165 -20.83 19.97 -1.64
CA GLU A 165 -20.15 20.29 -0.39
C GLU A 165 -19.38 19.06 0.13
N LEU A 166 -18.05 19.06 0.04
CA LEU A 166 -17.21 17.97 0.52
C LEU A 166 -16.81 18.17 1.98
N LEU A 167 -17.28 17.29 2.87
CA LEU A 167 -16.93 17.27 4.28
C LEU A 167 -15.81 16.24 4.53
N HIS A 168 -14.69 16.70 5.06
CA HIS A 168 -13.51 15.84 5.28
C HIS A 168 -13.57 15.15 6.65
N LEU A 169 -14.30 14.04 6.70
CA LEU A 169 -14.47 13.19 7.88
C LEU A 169 -13.66 11.90 7.70
N GLN A 170 -13.18 11.32 8.82
CA GLN A 170 -12.62 9.95 8.79
C GLN A 170 -13.73 8.94 8.46
N HIS A 171 -13.37 7.76 7.95
CA HIS A 171 -14.35 6.79 7.45
C HIS A 171 -15.41 6.39 8.48
N PRO A 172 -15.09 6.11 9.76
CA PRO A 172 -16.11 5.84 10.77
C PRO A 172 -17.06 7.02 10.99
N ASP A 173 -16.51 8.25 11.05
CA ASP A 173 -17.28 9.48 11.27
C ASP A 173 -18.17 9.80 10.07
N GLY A 174 -17.66 9.58 8.85
CA GLY A 174 -18.43 9.72 7.60
C GLY A 174 -19.62 8.77 7.54
N ARG A 175 -19.46 7.52 7.98
CA ARG A 175 -20.55 6.56 8.15
C ARG A 175 -21.61 7.08 9.13
N ILE A 176 -21.18 7.51 10.32
CA ILE A 176 -22.07 8.03 11.36
C ILE A 176 -22.84 9.27 10.84
N ALA A 177 -22.15 10.19 10.17
CA ALA A 177 -22.76 11.39 9.59
C ALA A 177 -23.82 11.03 8.54
N LEU A 178 -23.58 10.04 7.69
CA LEU A 178 -24.58 9.53 6.75
C LEU A 178 -25.79 8.93 7.46
N GLU A 179 -25.58 8.04 8.41
CA GLU A 179 -26.64 7.34 9.11
C GLU A 179 -27.53 8.29 9.93
N LYS A 180 -26.96 9.38 10.48
CA LYS A 180 -27.70 10.46 11.16
C LYS A 180 -28.40 11.44 10.20
N GLY A 181 -27.99 11.49 8.92
CA GLY A 181 -28.52 12.46 7.96
C GLY A 181 -27.81 13.81 7.96
N ASP A 182 -26.64 13.90 8.61
CA ASP A 182 -25.80 15.09 8.61
C ASP A 182 -25.15 15.33 7.23
N VAL A 183 -25.06 14.27 6.40
CA VAL A 183 -24.66 14.32 5.00
C VAL A 183 -25.65 13.56 4.12
N ASP A 184 -25.70 13.91 2.84
CA ASP A 184 -26.61 13.29 1.87
C ASP A 184 -26.02 12.02 1.26
N ALA A 185 -24.69 11.97 1.13
CA ALA A 185 -23.91 10.81 0.68
C ALA A 185 -22.59 10.70 1.43
N TRP A 186 -21.98 9.53 1.34
CA TRP A 186 -20.67 9.24 1.92
C TRP A 186 -19.84 8.40 0.96
N ALA A 187 -18.58 8.75 0.80
CA ALA A 187 -17.58 7.94 0.13
C ALA A 187 -17.15 6.79 1.07
N GLY A 188 -17.85 5.67 0.95
CA GLY A 188 -17.68 4.52 1.82
C GLY A 188 -16.33 3.84 1.66
N LEU A 189 -15.87 3.22 2.75
CA LEU A 189 -14.72 2.31 2.77
C LEU A 189 -15.08 1.09 3.60
N ASP A 190 -14.79 -0.12 3.09
CA ASP A 190 -14.94 -1.35 3.86
C ASP A 190 -13.92 -1.40 5.03
N PRO A 191 -14.30 -1.93 6.20
CA PRO A 191 -15.58 -2.62 6.53
C PRO A 191 -16.75 -1.70 6.87
N HIS A 192 -16.52 -0.40 7.04
CA HIS A 192 -17.58 0.54 7.45
C HIS A 192 -18.71 0.62 6.42
N MET A 193 -18.37 0.45 5.13
CA MET A 193 -19.36 0.43 4.04
C MET A 193 -20.26 -0.82 4.15
N ALA A 194 -19.68 -2.00 4.30
CA ALA A 194 -20.43 -3.24 4.51
C ALA A 194 -21.28 -3.18 5.79
N ALA A 195 -20.76 -2.60 6.85
CA ALA A 195 -21.51 -2.40 8.09
C ALA A 195 -22.70 -1.46 7.90
N SER A 196 -22.57 -0.37 7.16
CA SER A 196 -23.68 0.55 6.85
C SER A 196 -24.77 -0.13 6.01
N GLU A 197 -24.38 -0.95 5.03
CA GLU A 197 -25.35 -1.72 4.23
C GLU A 197 -26.17 -2.70 5.09
N ILE A 198 -25.47 -3.48 5.95
CA ILE A 198 -26.13 -4.53 6.75
C ILE A 198 -26.89 -3.97 7.92
N GLN A 199 -26.31 -3.03 8.68
CA GLN A 199 -26.89 -2.56 9.95
C GLN A 199 -27.87 -1.40 9.77
N ALA A 200 -27.59 -0.48 8.83
CA ALA A 200 -28.44 0.68 8.59
C ALA A 200 -29.30 0.55 7.32
N GLY A 201 -29.09 -0.49 6.51
CA GLY A 201 -29.78 -0.67 5.24
C GLY A 201 -29.39 0.37 4.17
N SER A 202 -28.21 0.99 4.32
CA SER A 202 -27.69 1.96 3.36
C SER A 202 -27.56 1.34 1.96
N ARG A 203 -27.68 2.19 0.92
CA ARG A 203 -27.57 1.74 -0.47
C ARG A 203 -26.30 2.26 -1.11
N LEU A 204 -25.68 1.43 -1.94
CA LEU A 204 -24.59 1.87 -2.80
C LEU A 204 -25.20 2.62 -4.00
N LEU A 205 -25.10 3.95 -3.98
CA LEU A 205 -25.60 4.83 -5.04
C LEU A 205 -24.81 4.64 -6.33
N TYR A 206 -23.48 4.54 -6.20
CA TYR A 206 -22.59 4.38 -7.34
C TYR A 206 -21.43 3.46 -6.99
N ARG A 207 -21.23 2.45 -7.83
CA ARG A 207 -20.11 1.52 -7.80
C ARG A 207 -19.38 1.57 -9.13
N ASN A 208 -18.07 1.49 -9.08
CA ASN A 208 -17.24 1.31 -10.27
C ASN A 208 -15.92 0.64 -9.87
N LYS A 209 -15.76 -0.63 -10.23
CA LYS A 209 -14.58 -1.42 -9.89
C LYS A 209 -13.29 -0.78 -10.43
N ASP A 210 -13.34 -0.18 -11.62
CA ASP A 210 -12.18 0.41 -12.27
C ASP A 210 -11.77 1.76 -11.64
N PHE A 211 -12.59 2.30 -10.75
CA PHE A 211 -12.28 3.52 -9.99
C PHE A 211 -11.62 3.22 -8.66
N ASN A 212 -11.69 1.98 -8.19
CA ASN A 212 -10.93 1.52 -7.03
C ASN A 212 -9.47 1.28 -7.44
N SER A 213 -8.55 1.76 -6.64
CA SER A 213 -7.15 1.41 -6.80
C SER A 213 -6.81 0.16 -5.96
N TYR A 214 -5.61 -0.39 -6.13
CA TYR A 214 -5.19 -1.56 -5.37
C TYR A 214 -4.45 -1.17 -4.09
N GLY A 215 -4.43 -2.08 -3.12
CA GLY A 215 -3.76 -1.89 -1.84
C GLY A 215 -2.28 -2.22 -1.91
N VAL A 216 -1.43 -1.31 -1.39
CA VAL A 216 0.02 -1.47 -1.37
C VAL A 216 0.59 -1.33 0.04
N VAL A 217 1.65 -2.07 0.30
CA VAL A 217 2.57 -1.79 1.42
C VAL A 217 3.70 -0.92 0.88
N SER A 218 3.94 0.19 1.57
CA SER A 218 4.99 1.15 1.22
C SER A 218 5.98 1.32 2.36
N VAL A 219 7.23 1.64 1.99
CA VAL A 219 8.34 1.98 2.88
C VAL A 219 8.97 3.29 2.43
N THR A 220 9.80 3.94 3.25
CA THR A 220 10.59 5.09 2.79
C THR A 220 11.74 4.64 1.88
N GLU A 221 12.19 5.51 0.96
CA GLU A 221 13.38 5.24 0.14
C GLU A 221 14.63 4.96 0.99
N ARG A 222 14.75 5.66 2.12
CA ARG A 222 15.82 5.44 3.08
C ARG A 222 15.77 4.03 3.66
N TYR A 223 14.60 3.61 4.15
CA TYR A 223 14.42 2.26 4.71
C TYR A 223 14.68 1.18 3.66
N ALA A 224 14.23 1.39 2.42
CA ALA A 224 14.48 0.46 1.31
C ALA A 224 15.96 0.26 1.00
N LYS A 225 16.77 1.29 1.20
CA LYS A 225 18.23 1.25 1.02
C LYS A 225 18.95 0.64 2.22
N GLU A 226 18.54 0.99 3.43
CA GLU A 226 19.21 0.60 4.68
C GLU A 226 18.84 -0.82 5.13
N HIS A 227 17.61 -1.29 4.85
CA HIS A 227 17.06 -2.56 5.36
C HIS A 227 16.38 -3.42 4.29
N PRO A 228 17.06 -3.74 3.16
CA PRO A 228 16.48 -4.53 2.07
C PRO A 228 16.08 -5.96 2.49
N GLU A 229 16.84 -6.63 3.39
CA GLU A 229 16.51 -7.97 3.86
C GLU A 229 15.33 -7.97 4.84
N ALA A 230 15.19 -6.94 5.67
CA ALA A 230 14.02 -6.76 6.52
C ALA A 230 12.73 -6.61 5.67
N ILE A 231 12.78 -5.87 4.55
CA ILE A 231 11.65 -5.75 3.63
C ILE A 231 11.26 -7.11 3.05
N LYS A 232 12.23 -7.91 2.61
CA LYS A 232 11.96 -9.26 2.08
C LYS A 232 11.34 -10.16 3.14
N THR A 233 11.81 -10.08 4.38
CA THR A 233 11.26 -10.84 5.51
C THR A 233 9.82 -10.45 5.80
N VAL A 234 9.51 -9.14 5.81
CA VAL A 234 8.14 -8.64 5.98
C VAL A 234 7.24 -9.11 4.84
N ILE A 235 7.70 -9.02 3.58
CA ILE A 235 6.92 -9.51 2.43
C ILE A 235 6.67 -11.02 2.54
N ALA A 236 7.66 -11.82 2.94
CA ALA A 236 7.50 -13.26 3.15
C ALA A 236 6.47 -13.57 4.24
N ALA A 237 6.44 -12.77 5.31
CA ALA A 237 5.45 -12.91 6.37
C ALA A 237 4.03 -12.52 5.89
N TYR A 238 3.90 -11.47 5.07
CA TYR A 238 2.64 -11.12 4.39
C TYR A 238 2.18 -12.23 3.45
N GLU A 239 3.07 -12.85 2.66
CA GLU A 239 2.73 -13.98 1.79
C GLU A 239 2.22 -15.17 2.58
N LYS A 240 2.85 -15.50 3.70
CA LYS A 240 2.36 -16.55 4.61
C LYS A 240 0.96 -16.24 5.12
N ALA A 241 0.69 -14.99 5.51
CA ALA A 241 -0.62 -14.54 5.97
C ALA A 241 -1.67 -14.62 4.85
N ARG A 242 -1.32 -14.19 3.64
CA ARG A 242 -2.17 -14.25 2.45
C ARG A 242 -2.50 -15.69 2.05
N GLU A 243 -1.49 -16.56 1.99
CA GLU A 243 -1.71 -17.99 1.67
C GLU A 243 -2.61 -18.68 2.70
N TRP A 244 -2.42 -18.35 4.00
CA TRP A 244 -3.30 -18.87 5.04
C TRP A 244 -4.73 -18.38 4.85
N ALA A 245 -4.93 -17.09 4.58
CA ALA A 245 -6.25 -16.50 4.34
C ALA A 245 -6.97 -17.14 3.17
N LEU A 246 -6.27 -17.42 2.06
CA LEU A 246 -6.81 -18.11 0.90
C LEU A 246 -7.21 -19.57 1.19
N LYS A 247 -6.49 -20.25 2.07
CA LYS A 247 -6.76 -21.64 2.44
C LYS A 247 -7.84 -21.78 3.52
N ASN A 248 -8.08 -20.71 4.29
CA ASN A 248 -8.96 -20.73 5.46
C ASN A 248 -9.99 -19.58 5.42
N PRO A 249 -10.85 -19.46 4.38
CA PRO A 249 -11.70 -18.29 4.18
C PRO A 249 -12.70 -18.04 5.33
N ASP A 250 -13.23 -19.08 5.94
CA ASP A 250 -14.16 -18.95 7.06
C ASP A 250 -13.47 -18.49 8.35
N GLU A 251 -12.27 -19.02 8.64
CA GLU A 251 -11.43 -18.56 9.76
C GLU A 251 -10.97 -17.13 9.54
N PHE A 252 -10.62 -16.77 8.32
CA PHE A 252 -10.24 -15.41 7.94
C PHE A 252 -11.38 -14.42 8.21
N ALA A 253 -12.62 -14.78 7.83
CA ALA A 253 -13.78 -13.96 8.13
C ALA A 253 -14.03 -13.83 9.64
N ARG A 254 -13.88 -14.90 10.41
CA ARG A 254 -14.01 -14.87 11.88
C ARG A 254 -12.92 -14.02 12.54
N LEU A 255 -11.68 -14.15 12.07
CA LEU A 255 -10.56 -13.34 12.56
C LEU A 255 -10.82 -11.85 12.30
N LEU A 256 -11.20 -11.48 11.07
CA LEU A 256 -11.53 -10.11 10.72
C LEU A 256 -12.68 -9.56 11.59
N ALA A 257 -13.75 -10.33 11.78
CA ALA A 257 -14.86 -9.94 12.63
C ALA A 257 -14.41 -9.68 14.09
N THR A 258 -13.59 -10.57 14.66
CA THR A 258 -13.07 -10.45 16.02
C THR A 258 -12.15 -9.24 16.19
N GLU A 259 -11.17 -9.08 15.29
CA GLU A 259 -10.17 -7.99 15.37
C GLU A 259 -10.80 -6.60 15.11
N SER A 260 -11.84 -6.53 14.27
CA SER A 260 -12.54 -5.28 13.97
C SER A 260 -13.70 -4.97 14.92
N GLY A 261 -14.12 -5.92 15.77
CA GLY A 261 -15.30 -5.80 16.62
C GLY A 261 -16.62 -5.74 15.83
N LEU A 262 -16.64 -6.25 14.60
CA LEU A 262 -17.81 -6.20 13.71
C LEU A 262 -18.49 -7.57 13.61
N PRO A 263 -19.79 -7.61 13.27
CA PRO A 263 -20.50 -8.86 12.99
C PRO A 263 -19.86 -9.66 11.87
N LEU A 264 -19.99 -10.98 11.92
CA LEU A 264 -19.39 -11.91 10.96
C LEU A 264 -19.92 -11.70 9.53
N ASP A 265 -21.18 -11.34 9.36
CA ASP A 265 -21.79 -11.04 8.06
C ASP A 265 -21.18 -9.79 7.41
N VAL A 266 -20.84 -8.77 8.21
CA VAL A 266 -20.10 -7.58 7.77
C VAL A 266 -18.71 -7.97 7.27
N ALA A 267 -17.96 -8.77 8.04
CA ALA A 267 -16.66 -9.26 7.64
C ALA A 267 -16.72 -10.11 6.35
N LYS A 268 -17.71 -10.99 6.22
CA LYS A 268 -17.94 -11.79 5.00
C LYS A 268 -18.26 -10.89 3.80
N LEU A 269 -19.08 -9.86 3.96
CA LEU A 269 -19.40 -8.95 2.87
C LEU A 269 -18.17 -8.15 2.41
N GLN A 270 -17.35 -7.64 3.34
CA GLN A 270 -16.07 -7.01 3.01
C GLN A 270 -15.17 -7.97 2.23
N LEU A 271 -14.96 -9.21 2.73
CA LEU A 271 -14.07 -10.17 2.11
C LEU A 271 -14.56 -10.63 0.73
N SER A 272 -15.88 -10.63 0.47
CA SER A 272 -16.42 -10.91 -0.86
C SER A 272 -16.02 -9.88 -1.93
N ARG A 273 -15.57 -8.70 -1.50
CA ARG A 273 -15.07 -7.59 -2.33
C ARG A 273 -13.54 -7.47 -2.32
N THR A 274 -12.86 -8.35 -1.58
CA THR A 274 -11.41 -8.29 -1.35
C THR A 274 -10.70 -9.40 -2.10
N ASP A 275 -10.04 -9.07 -3.22
CA ASP A 275 -9.19 -10.01 -3.95
C ASP A 275 -7.76 -9.92 -3.44
N ILE A 276 -7.25 -11.02 -2.89
CA ILE A 276 -5.87 -11.18 -2.41
C ILE A 276 -5.07 -12.19 -3.25
N SER A 277 -5.55 -12.57 -4.43
CA SER A 277 -4.94 -13.61 -5.26
C SER A 277 -3.62 -13.20 -5.92
N SER A 278 -3.45 -11.91 -6.20
CA SER A 278 -2.35 -11.38 -7.01
C SER A 278 -1.51 -10.35 -6.25
N PRO A 279 -0.49 -10.79 -5.49
CA PRO A 279 0.27 -9.93 -4.56
C PRO A 279 1.45 -9.19 -5.21
N GLN A 280 1.79 -9.49 -6.47
CA GLN A 280 2.94 -8.88 -7.16
C GLN A 280 2.58 -7.54 -7.78
N LEU A 281 3.51 -6.58 -7.67
CA LEU A 281 3.52 -5.37 -8.50
C LEU A 281 3.99 -5.70 -9.91
N THR A 282 3.24 -5.26 -10.91
CA THR A 282 3.44 -5.56 -12.33
C THR A 282 3.33 -4.31 -13.19
N ASP A 283 3.71 -4.39 -14.46
CA ASP A 283 3.53 -3.31 -15.44
C ASP A 283 2.05 -2.92 -15.62
N LYS A 284 1.12 -3.85 -15.35
CA LYS A 284 -0.33 -3.57 -15.36
C LYS A 284 -0.69 -2.57 -14.27
N ASP A 285 -0.04 -2.67 -13.10
CA ASP A 285 -0.27 -1.76 -11.97
C ASP A 285 0.27 -0.36 -12.25
N VAL A 286 1.43 -0.27 -12.92
CA VAL A 286 1.97 1.00 -13.43
C VAL A 286 0.99 1.64 -14.42
N THR A 287 0.50 0.86 -15.39
CA THR A 287 -0.46 1.33 -16.40
C THR A 287 -1.78 1.78 -15.78
N ALA A 288 -2.33 0.99 -14.85
CA ALA A 288 -3.56 1.33 -14.13
C ALA A 288 -3.41 2.63 -13.32
N SER A 289 -2.28 2.77 -12.60
CA SER A 289 -1.98 3.98 -11.83
C SER A 289 -1.83 5.21 -12.74
N LYS A 290 -1.14 5.08 -13.88
CA LYS A 290 -1.02 6.16 -14.88
C LYS A 290 -2.38 6.54 -15.48
N GLY A 291 -3.27 5.57 -15.73
CA GLY A 291 -4.63 5.81 -16.21
C GLY A 291 -5.52 6.54 -15.20
N ALA A 292 -5.32 6.31 -13.90
CA ALA A 292 -6.07 6.96 -12.82
C ALA A 292 -5.51 8.34 -12.44
N ALA A 293 -4.23 8.58 -12.65
CA ALA A 293 -3.49 9.77 -12.18
C ALA A 293 -3.98 11.13 -12.72
N PRO A 294 -4.61 11.27 -13.92
CA PRO A 294 -5.08 12.57 -14.41
C PRO A 294 -5.99 13.30 -13.42
N ILE A 295 -6.74 12.58 -12.57
CA ILE A 295 -7.58 13.20 -11.52
C ILE A 295 -6.75 14.03 -10.53
N LEU A 296 -5.50 13.65 -10.26
CA LEU A 296 -4.63 14.36 -9.33
C LEU A 296 -4.23 15.74 -9.87
N VAL A 297 -4.11 15.86 -11.19
CA VAL A 297 -3.75 17.10 -11.88
C VAL A 297 -4.99 17.97 -12.10
N SER A 298 -6.09 17.37 -12.61
CA SER A 298 -7.32 18.11 -12.93
C SER A 298 -7.99 18.70 -11.68
N GLU A 299 -7.84 18.06 -10.53
CA GLU A 299 -8.38 18.52 -9.25
C GLU A 299 -7.38 19.32 -8.41
N GLU A 300 -6.23 19.68 -9.01
CA GLU A 300 -5.17 20.49 -8.36
C GLU A 300 -4.65 19.90 -7.04
N LEU A 301 -4.63 18.55 -6.93
CA LEU A 301 -4.15 17.84 -5.74
C LEU A 301 -2.63 17.74 -5.69
N VAL A 302 -1.96 18.00 -6.79
CA VAL A 302 -0.50 18.04 -6.94
C VAL A 302 -0.06 19.38 -7.50
N ARG A 303 1.19 19.76 -7.29
CA ARG A 303 1.74 21.01 -7.80
C ARG A 303 1.66 21.07 -9.33
N LYS A 304 1.38 22.26 -9.88
CA LYS A 304 1.39 22.49 -11.33
C LYS A 304 2.75 22.09 -11.91
N GLY A 305 2.73 21.33 -13.01
CA GLY A 305 3.95 20.83 -13.66
C GLY A 305 4.49 19.53 -13.07
N THR A 306 3.81 18.90 -12.11
CA THR A 306 4.21 17.57 -11.60
C THR A 306 4.02 16.53 -12.68
N GLU A 307 5.11 15.87 -13.08
CA GLU A 307 5.11 14.73 -14.03
C GLU A 307 4.67 13.46 -13.30
N VAL A 308 3.33 13.30 -13.10
CA VAL A 308 2.78 12.21 -12.28
C VAL A 308 3.14 10.83 -12.82
N GLY A 309 3.31 10.68 -14.15
CA GLY A 309 3.79 9.44 -14.75
C GLY A 309 5.18 9.04 -14.23
N HIS A 310 6.10 9.98 -14.14
CA HIS A 310 7.44 9.76 -13.58
C HIS A 310 7.40 9.46 -12.07
N VAL A 311 6.52 10.15 -11.34
CA VAL A 311 6.29 9.86 -9.91
C VAL A 311 5.87 8.41 -9.69
N ILE A 312 4.97 7.88 -10.54
CA ILE A 312 4.51 6.48 -10.48
C ILE A 312 5.66 5.52 -10.77
N ASP A 313 6.46 5.78 -11.81
CA ASP A 313 7.62 4.95 -12.15
C ASP A 313 8.65 4.90 -11.01
N GLN A 314 8.80 5.99 -10.27
CA GLN A 314 9.67 6.05 -9.09
C GLN A 314 9.06 5.41 -7.83
N LEU A 315 7.73 5.39 -7.70
CA LEU A 315 7.03 4.84 -6.55
C LEU A 315 7.06 3.32 -6.54
N ILE A 316 6.78 2.69 -7.69
CA ILE A 316 6.55 1.25 -7.79
C ILE A 316 7.89 0.52 -7.82
N GLU A 317 8.15 -0.31 -6.80
CA GLU A 317 9.38 -1.07 -6.63
C GLU A 317 9.07 -2.59 -6.56
N PRO A 318 9.02 -3.28 -7.72
CA PRO A 318 8.63 -4.69 -7.77
C PRO A 318 9.75 -5.66 -7.36
N GLY A 319 11.00 -5.20 -7.24
CA GLY A 319 12.18 -6.04 -7.04
C GLY A 319 12.10 -6.90 -5.79
N PHE A 320 11.66 -6.32 -4.68
CA PHE A 320 11.52 -7.05 -3.40
C PHE A 320 10.47 -8.15 -3.49
N GLY A 321 9.28 -7.84 -4.03
CA GLY A 321 8.21 -8.84 -4.22
C GLY A 321 8.63 -9.97 -5.15
N LYS A 322 9.27 -9.66 -6.28
CA LYS A 322 9.80 -10.68 -7.23
C LYS A 322 10.83 -11.60 -6.56
N ALA A 323 11.71 -11.06 -5.71
CA ALA A 323 12.74 -11.83 -5.03
C ALA A 323 12.17 -12.84 -4.02
N VAL A 324 11.00 -12.55 -3.42
CA VAL A 324 10.35 -13.41 -2.43
C VAL A 324 9.35 -14.35 -3.10
N ILE A 325 8.37 -13.82 -3.84
CA ILE A 325 7.24 -14.58 -4.38
C ILE A 325 7.68 -15.51 -5.51
N GLY A 326 8.65 -15.07 -6.33
CA GLY A 326 9.21 -15.89 -7.41
C GLY A 326 9.92 -17.17 -6.93
N LYS A 327 10.46 -17.17 -5.72
CA LYS A 327 11.07 -18.38 -5.10
C LYS A 327 10.02 -19.38 -4.64
N THR A 328 8.92 -18.90 -4.06
CA THR A 328 7.84 -19.75 -3.53
C THR A 328 7.13 -20.55 -4.64
N THR A 329 7.07 -20.02 -5.87
CA THR A 329 6.50 -20.74 -7.03
C THR A 329 7.44 -21.76 -7.65
N ALA A 330 8.75 -21.61 -7.45
CA ALA A 330 9.77 -22.55 -7.96
C ALA A 330 10.01 -23.75 -7.02
N GLU A 331 9.64 -23.64 -5.75
CA GLU A 331 9.83 -24.68 -4.72
C GLU A 331 8.58 -25.57 -4.48
N LYS A 332 7.49 -25.36 -5.23
CA LYS A 332 6.34 -26.28 -5.21
C LYS A 332 6.60 -27.40 -6.23
N PRO A 333 6.79 -28.68 -5.75
CA PRO A 333 6.98 -29.85 -6.62
C PRO A 333 5.73 -30.16 -7.44
#